data_43b35c9a91defc43a7e5c10573aea293
#
_entry.id   43b35c9a91defc43a7e5c10573aea293
#
_cell.length_a   1.000
_cell.length_b   1.000
_cell.length_c   1.000
_cell.angle_alpha   90.00
_cell.angle_beta   90.00
_cell.angle_gamma   90.00
#
_symmetry.space_group_name_H-M   'P 1'
#
loop_
_entity.id
_entity.type
_entity.pdbx_description
1 polymer ?
#
loop_
_entity_poly.entity_id
_entity_poly.type
_entity_poly.pdbx_seq_one_letter_code
_entity_poly.pdbx_strand_id
1 'polypeptide(L)'
;RFENLVDYPSEPNYVEDLDGYEGLRGHYVDEGSKDAEEVFLCLHGEPAWSYLYRKMIPEFVLAGGRVVAPDLLGFGKSDKPIGEDTYTFEFHRNYLIQLIERLDLKNITLVCQDWGGLLGLTLPMDMQRRFKRLIIMNTGLLVEPVTAPAFIEWHDDIVKANPLSLSHFFKQYAPTINEDEANAYAAPFPDSSYLSGVLKFPKIVANPDQVCIETSTRAFSFWKNDWDGETFMAIGMKDKMLGPDVMHFMQGVIKGCPEPMEVPEAGHFVQEFGDTVASAALKQFGVI
;
A
#
# COMPACT_ATOMS: atom_id res chain seq x y z
N ARG A 1 -4.84 19.75 11.33
CA ARG A 1 -5.08 18.29 11.52
C ARG A 1 -3.86 17.45 11.13
N PHE A 2 -3.02 17.93 10.20
CA PHE A 2 -1.78 17.29 9.76
C PHE A 2 -0.51 17.97 10.32
N GLU A 3 -0.65 18.82 11.29
CA GLU A 3 0.48 19.49 11.96
C GLU A 3 1.01 18.61 13.09
N ASN A 4 2.34 18.54 13.21
CA ASN A 4 3.04 17.82 14.28
C ASN A 4 2.70 16.32 14.38
N LEU A 5 2.53 15.64 13.23
CA LEU A 5 2.38 14.19 13.22
C LEU A 5 3.69 13.52 13.68
N VAL A 6 3.55 12.51 14.54
CA VAL A 6 4.71 11.78 15.09
C VAL A 6 5.49 11.11 13.95
N ASP A 7 6.80 11.35 13.90
CA ASP A 7 7.73 10.74 12.95
C ASP A 7 7.38 10.93 11.47
N TYR A 8 6.63 12.01 11.15
CA TYR A 8 6.22 12.30 9.77
C TYR A 8 6.52 13.76 9.39
N PRO A 9 7.81 14.09 9.17
CA PRO A 9 8.25 15.45 8.88
C PRO A 9 8.09 15.86 7.40
N SER A 10 7.63 14.94 6.53
CA SER A 10 7.62 15.14 5.08
C SER A 10 6.75 16.31 4.65
N GLU A 11 7.34 17.17 3.82
CA GLU A 11 6.61 18.24 3.15
C GLU A 11 5.63 17.68 2.11
N PRO A 12 4.44 18.24 1.99
CA PRO A 12 3.45 17.74 1.04
C PRO A 12 3.80 18.09 -0.41
N ASN A 13 3.70 17.09 -1.30
CA ASN A 13 3.71 17.30 -2.74
C ASN A 13 2.33 16.94 -3.31
N TYR A 14 1.93 17.59 -4.40
CA TYR A 14 0.64 17.36 -5.04
C TYR A 14 0.76 17.22 -6.54
N VAL A 15 -0.08 16.40 -7.12
CA VAL A 15 -0.34 16.30 -8.56
C VAL A 15 -1.80 16.66 -8.80
N GLU A 16 -2.07 17.53 -9.80
CA GLU A 16 -3.40 18.08 -10.08
C GLU A 16 -3.74 18.01 -11.58
N ASP A 17 -2.82 17.47 -12.39
CA ASP A 17 -2.86 17.50 -13.85
C ASP A 17 -2.87 16.08 -14.48
N LEU A 18 -3.50 15.12 -13.78
CA LEU A 18 -3.67 13.77 -14.33
C LEU A 18 -4.96 13.67 -15.16
N ASP A 19 -4.86 13.03 -16.33
CA ASP A 19 -5.99 12.87 -17.26
C ASP A 19 -7.10 12.00 -16.64
N GLY A 20 -8.33 12.51 -16.66
CA GLY A 20 -9.49 11.84 -16.05
C GLY A 20 -9.63 12.05 -14.53
N TYR A 21 -8.76 12.91 -13.95
CA TYR A 21 -8.81 13.28 -12.52
C TYR A 21 -8.92 14.79 -12.34
N GLU A 22 -9.50 15.48 -13.31
CA GLU A 22 -9.63 16.94 -13.34
C GLU A 22 -10.35 17.45 -12.09
N GLY A 23 -9.70 18.40 -11.42
CA GLY A 23 -10.22 18.99 -10.17
C GLY A 23 -9.92 18.17 -8.91
N LEU A 24 -9.17 17.07 -9.01
CA LEU A 24 -8.71 16.28 -7.87
C LEU A 24 -7.21 16.47 -7.67
N ARG A 25 -6.81 16.63 -6.40
CA ARG A 25 -5.41 16.66 -5.99
C ARG A 25 -5.01 15.31 -5.41
N GLY A 26 -3.97 14.73 -5.98
CA GLY A 26 -3.29 13.59 -5.39
C GLY A 26 -2.07 14.03 -4.58
N HIS A 27 -2.03 13.72 -3.30
CA HIS A 27 -0.86 13.95 -2.45
C HIS A 27 0.14 12.81 -2.58
N TYR A 28 1.43 13.13 -2.45
CA TYR A 28 2.49 12.13 -2.31
C TYR A 28 3.66 12.68 -1.48
N VAL A 29 4.31 11.80 -0.75
CA VAL A 29 5.62 12.04 -0.17
C VAL A 29 6.67 11.83 -1.25
N ASP A 30 7.71 12.69 -1.28
CA ASP A 30 8.82 12.60 -2.23
C ASP A 30 10.11 13.00 -1.52
N GLU A 31 10.78 12.02 -0.93
CA GLU A 31 11.97 12.17 -0.11
C GLU A 31 13.22 11.62 -0.79
N GLY A 32 14.38 12.15 -0.44
CA GLY A 32 15.64 11.80 -1.07
C GLY A 32 15.95 12.60 -2.33
N SER A 33 17.05 12.24 -3.01
CA SER A 33 17.44 12.94 -4.24
C SER A 33 16.54 12.56 -5.41
N LYS A 34 16.09 13.57 -6.17
CA LYS A 34 15.34 13.35 -7.43
C LYS A 34 16.17 12.66 -8.51
N ASP A 35 17.49 12.74 -8.40
CA ASP A 35 18.46 12.11 -9.31
C ASP A 35 18.96 10.75 -8.78
N ALA A 36 18.33 10.20 -7.72
CA ALA A 36 18.70 8.89 -7.20
C ALA A 36 18.44 7.79 -8.25
N GLU A 37 19.38 6.86 -8.37
CA GLU A 37 19.23 5.72 -9.28
C GLU A 37 18.19 4.72 -8.79
N GLU A 38 18.01 4.59 -7.47
CA GLU A 38 17.04 3.68 -6.85
C GLU A 38 15.80 4.46 -6.42
N VAL A 39 14.62 4.03 -6.86
CA VAL A 39 13.33 4.63 -6.51
C VAL A 39 12.50 3.62 -5.75
N PHE A 40 12.04 3.97 -4.56
CA PHE A 40 11.12 3.18 -3.74
C PHE A 40 9.71 3.75 -3.87
N LEU A 41 8.82 3.02 -4.54
CA LEU A 41 7.40 3.37 -4.66
C LEU A 41 6.64 2.63 -3.58
N CYS A 42 6.22 3.36 -2.53
CA CYS A 42 5.59 2.83 -1.34
C CYS A 42 4.06 3.00 -1.40
N LEU A 43 3.33 1.91 -1.60
CA LEU A 43 1.88 1.91 -1.78
C LEU A 43 1.17 1.40 -0.53
N HIS A 44 0.41 2.29 0.10
CA HIS A 44 -0.38 1.97 1.29
C HIS A 44 -1.67 1.21 0.95
N GLY A 45 -2.21 0.55 1.97
CA GLY A 45 -3.51 -0.10 1.92
C GLY A 45 -4.61 0.66 2.66
N GLU A 46 -5.73 -0.01 2.86
CA GLU A 46 -6.92 0.51 3.50
C GLU A 46 -6.91 0.16 5.01
N PRO A 47 -7.30 1.07 5.91
CA PRO A 47 -7.65 2.48 5.73
C PRO A 47 -6.47 3.43 5.96
N ALA A 48 -5.24 2.97 5.70
CA ALA A 48 -4.01 3.73 5.92
C ALA A 48 -3.78 4.84 4.88
N TRP A 49 -2.61 5.45 4.94
CA TRP A 49 -2.12 6.46 4.03
C TRP A 49 -0.57 6.49 4.10
N SER A 50 0.11 7.38 3.40
CA SER A 50 1.59 7.41 3.34
C SER A 50 2.27 7.46 4.72
N TYR A 51 1.58 7.89 5.77
CA TYR A 51 2.04 7.80 7.17
C TYR A 51 2.47 6.38 7.59
N LEU A 52 1.87 5.35 6.99
CA LEU A 52 2.20 3.95 7.22
C LEU A 52 3.70 3.67 6.97
N TYR A 53 4.29 4.39 6.02
CA TYR A 53 5.69 4.19 5.62
C TYR A 53 6.72 5.03 6.39
N ARG A 54 6.29 5.82 7.40
CA ARG A 54 7.17 6.74 8.15
C ARG A 54 8.43 6.11 8.72
N LYS A 55 8.38 4.82 9.08
CA LYS A 55 9.53 4.07 9.61
C LYS A 55 10.42 3.44 8.54
N MET A 56 9.92 3.27 7.30
CA MET A 56 10.70 2.74 6.17
C MET A 56 11.37 3.83 5.35
N ILE A 57 10.71 4.99 5.19
CA ILE A 57 11.20 6.11 4.38
C ILE A 57 12.62 6.54 4.78
N PRO A 58 12.95 6.75 6.06
CA PRO A 58 14.29 7.16 6.47
C PRO A 58 15.36 6.14 6.06
N GLU A 59 15.09 4.84 6.15
CA GLU A 59 16.02 3.77 5.81
C GLU A 59 16.35 3.79 4.31
N PHE A 60 15.34 3.93 3.45
CA PHE A 60 15.53 4.01 2.01
C PHE A 60 16.28 5.29 1.59
N VAL A 61 15.99 6.42 2.22
CA VAL A 61 16.68 7.70 1.96
C VAL A 61 18.13 7.64 2.43
N LEU A 62 18.41 7.06 3.61
CA LEU A 62 19.78 6.87 4.12
C LEU A 62 20.62 5.95 3.21
N ALA A 63 19.99 4.99 2.55
CA ALA A 63 20.61 4.15 1.55
C ALA A 63 20.85 4.84 0.19
N GLY A 64 20.52 6.14 0.08
CA GLY A 64 20.71 6.95 -1.13
C GLY A 64 19.55 6.87 -2.14
N GLY A 65 18.44 6.25 -1.78
CA GLY A 65 17.25 6.12 -2.63
C GLY A 65 16.35 7.36 -2.61
N ARG A 66 15.52 7.49 -3.65
CA ARG A 66 14.35 8.37 -3.67
C ARG A 66 13.12 7.58 -3.26
N VAL A 67 12.32 8.12 -2.38
CA VAL A 67 11.06 7.49 -1.91
C VAL A 67 9.88 8.30 -2.40
N VAL A 68 8.96 7.64 -3.11
CA VAL A 68 7.67 8.20 -3.51
C VAL A 68 6.57 7.38 -2.83
N ALA A 69 5.81 8.01 -1.93
CA ALA A 69 4.70 7.36 -1.24
C ALA A 69 3.41 8.16 -1.48
N PRO A 70 2.62 7.79 -2.50
CA PRO A 70 1.35 8.47 -2.77
C PRO A 70 0.29 8.10 -1.75
N ASP A 71 -0.59 9.08 -1.47
CA ASP A 71 -1.89 8.82 -0.88
C ASP A 71 -2.89 8.53 -2.01
N LEU A 72 -3.55 7.40 -1.97
CA LEU A 72 -4.65 7.11 -2.89
C LEU A 72 -5.75 8.17 -2.75
N LEU A 73 -6.43 8.51 -3.85
CA LEU A 73 -7.60 9.39 -3.78
C LEU A 73 -8.64 8.79 -2.83
N GLY A 74 -9.18 9.61 -1.94
CA GLY A 74 -10.01 9.14 -0.84
C GLY A 74 -9.28 8.90 0.48
N PHE A 75 -7.93 8.95 0.48
CA PHE A 75 -7.09 8.65 1.65
C PHE A 75 -6.07 9.78 1.92
N GLY A 76 -5.46 9.74 3.09
CA GLY A 76 -4.36 10.63 3.46
C GLY A 76 -4.66 12.11 3.25
N LYS A 77 -3.70 12.81 2.64
CA LYS A 77 -3.82 14.24 2.27
C LYS A 77 -4.39 14.44 0.86
N SER A 78 -4.65 13.37 0.09
CA SER A 78 -5.34 13.44 -1.20
C SER A 78 -6.79 13.85 -1.06
N ASP A 79 -7.36 14.42 -2.12
CA ASP A 79 -8.76 14.78 -2.18
C ASP A 79 -9.67 13.55 -2.03
N LYS A 80 -10.85 13.78 -1.46
CA LYS A 80 -11.81 12.73 -1.11
C LYS A 80 -13.17 13.00 -1.76
N PRO A 81 -13.37 12.58 -3.01
CA PRO A 81 -14.67 12.65 -3.67
C PRO A 81 -15.76 12.05 -2.79
N ILE A 82 -16.92 12.74 -2.75
CA ILE A 82 -18.09 12.24 -2.04
C ILE A 82 -18.81 11.22 -2.91
N GLY A 83 -19.17 10.10 -2.30
CA GLY A 83 -19.89 9.01 -2.99
C GLY A 83 -18.97 7.84 -3.32
N GLU A 84 -19.43 6.65 -2.94
CA GLU A 84 -18.64 5.42 -3.06
C GLU A 84 -18.43 4.96 -4.52
N ASP A 85 -19.30 5.36 -5.45
CA ASP A 85 -19.27 4.92 -6.83
C ASP A 85 -18.04 5.43 -7.62
N THR A 86 -17.41 6.52 -7.13
CA THR A 86 -16.16 7.03 -7.69
C THR A 86 -15.00 6.06 -7.47
N TYR A 87 -15.02 5.34 -6.36
CA TYR A 87 -13.92 4.49 -5.93
C TYR A 87 -14.04 3.10 -6.53
N THR A 88 -13.33 2.85 -7.62
CA THR A 88 -13.23 1.54 -8.25
C THR A 88 -11.78 1.06 -8.25
N PHE A 89 -11.56 -0.23 -8.49
CA PHE A 89 -10.23 -0.79 -8.66
C PHE A 89 -9.48 -0.09 -9.81
N GLU A 90 -10.16 0.06 -10.95
CA GLU A 90 -9.59 0.69 -12.14
C GLU A 90 -9.27 2.18 -11.92
N PHE A 91 -10.13 2.93 -11.22
CA PHE A 91 -9.89 4.34 -10.86
C PHE A 91 -8.55 4.49 -10.11
N HIS A 92 -8.31 3.68 -9.10
CA HIS A 92 -7.05 3.77 -8.34
C HIS A 92 -5.84 3.24 -9.11
N ARG A 93 -6.02 2.17 -9.87
CA ARG A 93 -4.95 1.61 -10.69
C ARG A 93 -4.47 2.60 -11.74
N ASN A 94 -5.40 3.24 -12.46
CA ASN A 94 -5.07 4.24 -13.47
C ASN A 94 -4.43 5.49 -12.86
N TYR A 95 -4.89 5.93 -11.68
CA TYR A 95 -4.24 7.00 -10.93
C TYR A 95 -2.75 6.69 -10.68
N LEU A 96 -2.43 5.49 -10.22
CA LEU A 96 -1.05 5.08 -9.95
C LEU A 96 -0.20 5.00 -11.23
N ILE A 97 -0.75 4.48 -12.33
CA ILE A 97 -0.06 4.43 -13.62
C ILE A 97 0.31 5.85 -14.06
N GLN A 98 -0.65 6.77 -14.08
CA GLN A 98 -0.43 8.14 -14.49
C GLN A 98 0.54 8.88 -13.56
N LEU A 99 0.49 8.64 -12.25
CA LEU A 99 1.44 9.23 -11.31
C LEU A 99 2.88 8.75 -11.60
N ILE A 100 3.07 7.45 -11.83
CA ILE A 100 4.38 6.88 -12.20
C ILE A 100 4.91 7.53 -13.51
N GLU A 101 4.05 7.69 -14.49
CA GLU A 101 4.40 8.33 -15.77
C GLU A 101 4.67 9.81 -15.60
N ARG A 102 3.83 10.53 -14.88
CA ARG A 102 3.94 11.98 -14.63
C ARG A 102 5.22 12.35 -13.88
N LEU A 103 5.65 11.51 -12.95
CA LEU A 103 6.90 11.67 -12.20
C LEU A 103 8.11 11.01 -12.89
N ASP A 104 7.89 10.37 -14.04
CA ASP A 104 8.86 9.57 -14.81
C ASP A 104 9.70 8.62 -13.96
N LEU A 105 9.04 7.91 -13.03
CA LEU A 105 9.72 6.99 -12.12
C LEU A 105 10.29 5.81 -12.89
N LYS A 106 11.54 5.46 -12.60
CA LYS A 106 12.31 4.35 -13.19
C LYS A 106 13.11 3.63 -12.12
N ASN A 107 13.61 2.44 -12.43
CA ASN A 107 14.33 1.58 -11.48
C ASN A 107 13.57 1.40 -10.17
N ILE A 108 12.26 1.20 -10.29
CA ILE A 108 11.34 1.17 -9.16
C ILE A 108 11.52 -0.13 -8.38
N THR A 109 11.77 0.00 -7.08
CA THR A 109 11.46 -1.01 -6.08
C THR A 109 10.04 -0.76 -5.61
N LEU A 110 9.10 -1.63 -6.00
CA LEU A 110 7.72 -1.59 -5.48
C LEU A 110 7.71 -2.05 -4.04
N VAL A 111 7.18 -1.23 -3.14
CA VAL A 111 6.99 -1.54 -1.71
C VAL A 111 5.51 -1.51 -1.42
N CYS A 112 4.90 -2.65 -1.11
CA CYS A 112 3.45 -2.73 -1.06
C CYS A 112 2.93 -3.67 0.04
N GLN A 113 1.73 -3.37 0.50
CA GLN A 113 0.98 -4.13 1.49
C GLN A 113 -0.52 -3.89 1.27
N ASP A 114 -1.38 -4.85 1.58
CA ASP A 114 -2.85 -4.76 1.50
C ASP A 114 -3.32 -4.24 0.13
N TRP A 115 -4.17 -3.22 0.06
CA TRP A 115 -4.60 -2.59 -1.19
C TRP A 115 -3.44 -2.02 -2.02
N GLY A 116 -2.37 -1.55 -1.36
CA GLY A 116 -1.14 -1.16 -2.06
C GLY A 116 -0.55 -2.32 -2.87
N GLY A 117 -0.74 -3.56 -2.41
CA GLY A 117 -0.39 -4.76 -3.16
C GLY A 117 -1.45 -5.17 -4.17
N LEU A 118 -2.76 -5.16 -3.81
CA LEU A 118 -3.83 -5.48 -4.77
C LEU A 118 -3.74 -4.63 -6.04
N LEU A 119 -3.41 -3.35 -5.90
CA LEU A 119 -3.18 -2.44 -7.03
C LEU A 119 -1.75 -2.55 -7.58
N GLY A 120 -0.75 -2.45 -6.70
CA GLY A 120 0.66 -2.35 -7.05
C GLY A 120 1.18 -3.56 -7.81
N LEU A 121 0.80 -4.77 -7.42
CA LEU A 121 1.20 -6.00 -8.10
C LEU A 121 0.66 -6.10 -9.54
N THR A 122 -0.30 -5.27 -9.92
CA THR A 122 -0.80 -5.24 -11.31
C THR A 122 -0.07 -4.25 -12.22
N LEU A 123 0.81 -3.41 -11.68
CA LEU A 123 1.49 -2.36 -12.45
C LEU A 123 2.68 -2.90 -13.27
N PRO A 124 3.54 -3.80 -12.73
CA PRO A 124 4.73 -4.24 -13.46
C PRO A 124 4.43 -4.98 -14.76
N MET A 125 3.32 -5.69 -14.88
CA MET A 125 2.99 -6.41 -16.12
C MET A 125 2.78 -5.47 -17.32
N ASP A 126 2.32 -4.24 -17.09
CA ASP A 126 2.11 -3.24 -18.15
C ASP A 126 3.28 -2.25 -18.27
N MET A 127 4.14 -2.15 -17.24
CA MET A 127 5.24 -1.18 -17.14
C MET A 127 6.57 -1.86 -16.74
N GLN A 128 6.81 -3.11 -17.12
CA GLN A 128 7.90 -3.97 -16.63
C GLN A 128 9.27 -3.27 -16.63
N ARG A 129 9.59 -2.50 -17.67
CA ARG A 129 10.89 -1.80 -17.81
C ARG A 129 11.14 -0.73 -16.75
N ARG A 130 10.11 -0.31 -16.00
CA ARG A 130 10.22 0.67 -14.92
C ARG A 130 10.49 0.02 -13.58
N PHE A 131 10.16 -1.28 -13.42
CA PHE A 131 10.26 -2.02 -12.16
C PHE A 131 11.49 -2.91 -12.13
N LYS A 132 12.26 -2.83 -11.05
CA LYS A 132 13.51 -3.56 -10.84
C LYS A 132 13.39 -4.58 -9.70
N ARG A 133 12.66 -4.22 -8.64
CA ARG A 133 12.56 -5.03 -7.42
C ARG A 133 11.16 -4.96 -6.81
N LEU A 134 10.90 -5.93 -5.93
CA LEU A 134 9.67 -5.99 -5.13
C LEU A 134 10.01 -6.18 -3.66
N ILE A 135 9.43 -5.35 -2.79
CA ILE A 135 9.28 -5.57 -1.35
C ILE A 135 7.79 -5.77 -1.08
N ILE A 136 7.40 -6.99 -0.75
CA ILE A 136 6.00 -7.35 -0.55
C ILE A 136 5.74 -7.74 0.90
N MET A 137 4.67 -7.21 1.47
CA MET A 137 4.22 -7.46 2.84
C MET A 137 2.72 -7.73 2.82
N ASN A 138 2.24 -8.65 3.60
CA ASN A 138 0.83 -9.02 3.86
C ASN A 138 -0.17 -8.48 2.82
N THR A 139 -0.22 -9.12 1.66
CA THR A 139 -1.08 -8.78 0.53
C THR A 139 -1.26 -9.96 -0.42
N GLY A 140 -2.05 -9.78 -1.47
CA GLY A 140 -2.30 -10.78 -2.49
C GLY A 140 -2.76 -10.18 -3.83
N LEU A 141 -3.40 -11.00 -4.64
CA LEU A 141 -4.06 -10.61 -5.88
C LEU A 141 -5.55 -10.98 -5.80
N LEU A 142 -6.41 -10.07 -6.23
CA LEU A 142 -7.87 -10.23 -6.12
C LEU A 142 -8.43 -10.95 -7.36
N VAL A 143 -8.19 -12.24 -7.44
CA VAL A 143 -8.62 -13.09 -8.58
C VAL A 143 -10.02 -13.66 -8.42
N GLU A 144 -10.59 -13.56 -7.24
CA GLU A 144 -11.95 -13.98 -6.88
C GLU A 144 -12.44 -13.23 -5.64
N PRO A 145 -13.74 -13.24 -5.33
CA PRO A 145 -14.27 -12.67 -4.10
C PRO A 145 -13.65 -13.29 -2.85
N VAL A 146 -13.26 -12.47 -1.88
CA VAL A 146 -12.73 -12.94 -0.61
C VAL A 146 -13.88 -13.20 0.37
N THR A 147 -13.95 -14.43 0.88
CA THR A 147 -14.99 -14.89 1.82
C THR A 147 -14.42 -15.45 3.13
N ALA A 148 -13.12 -15.28 3.36
CA ALA A 148 -12.46 -15.75 4.56
C ALA A 148 -13.04 -15.10 5.83
N PRO A 149 -13.25 -15.85 6.94
CA PRO A 149 -13.84 -15.30 8.15
C PRO A 149 -13.12 -14.08 8.71
N ALA A 150 -11.77 -14.05 8.66
CA ALA A 150 -10.98 -12.92 9.12
C ALA A 150 -11.20 -11.66 8.25
N PHE A 151 -11.42 -11.83 6.94
CA PHE A 151 -11.79 -10.71 6.09
C PHE A 151 -13.21 -10.21 6.39
N ILE A 152 -14.17 -11.11 6.66
CA ILE A 152 -15.54 -10.72 7.01
C ILE A 152 -15.53 -9.90 8.32
N GLU A 153 -14.73 -10.29 9.31
CA GLU A 153 -14.54 -9.52 10.55
C GLU A 153 -14.02 -8.11 10.26
N TRP A 154 -12.93 -8.00 9.47
CA TRP A 154 -12.38 -6.72 9.02
C TRP A 154 -13.41 -5.86 8.27
N HIS A 155 -14.10 -6.45 7.30
CA HIS A 155 -15.15 -5.78 6.54
C HIS A 155 -16.24 -5.22 7.45
N ASP A 156 -16.69 -6.00 8.42
CA ASP A 156 -17.76 -5.62 9.33
C ASP A 156 -17.32 -4.53 10.31
N ASP A 157 -16.09 -4.58 10.79
CA ASP A 157 -15.50 -3.55 11.65
C ASP A 157 -15.41 -2.18 10.95
N ILE A 158 -15.33 -2.16 9.63
CA ILE A 158 -15.31 -0.91 8.84
C ILE A 158 -16.71 -0.53 8.37
N VAL A 159 -17.40 -1.43 7.68
CA VAL A 159 -18.63 -1.09 6.96
C VAL A 159 -19.85 -0.98 7.88
N LYS A 160 -19.87 -1.76 8.97
CA LYS A 160 -21.00 -1.79 9.91
C LYS A 160 -20.81 -0.93 11.15
N ALA A 161 -19.59 -0.46 11.42
CA ALA A 161 -19.32 0.40 12.57
C ALA A 161 -20.02 1.75 12.43
N ASN A 162 -20.74 2.18 13.47
CA ASN A 162 -21.43 3.48 13.51
C ASN A 162 -21.45 4.05 14.94
N PRO A 163 -20.64 5.09 15.24
CA PRO A 163 -19.65 5.71 14.36
C PRO A 163 -18.41 4.84 14.16
N LEU A 164 -17.77 4.92 12.99
CA LEU A 164 -16.46 4.32 12.75
C LEU A 164 -15.38 5.20 13.40
N SER A 165 -14.61 4.64 14.31
CA SER A 165 -13.44 5.27 14.93
C SER A 165 -12.16 4.65 14.38
N LEU A 166 -11.49 5.34 13.45
CA LEU A 166 -10.26 4.83 12.84
C LEU A 166 -9.09 4.76 13.81
N SER A 167 -8.99 5.67 14.81
CA SER A 167 -7.96 5.54 15.84
C SER A 167 -8.13 4.26 16.67
N HIS A 168 -9.36 3.90 17.02
CA HIS A 168 -9.66 2.64 17.71
C HIS A 168 -9.36 1.43 16.81
N PHE A 169 -9.77 1.49 15.55
CA PHE A 169 -9.49 0.46 14.55
C PHE A 169 -7.98 0.19 14.41
N PHE A 170 -7.17 1.22 14.24
CA PHE A 170 -5.72 1.04 14.14
C PHE A 170 -5.10 0.45 15.40
N LYS A 171 -5.56 0.79 16.59
CA LYS A 171 -5.09 0.18 17.85
C LYS A 171 -5.45 -1.31 17.96
N GLN A 172 -6.56 -1.72 17.36
CA GLN A 172 -6.97 -3.13 17.31
C GLN A 172 -6.06 -3.95 16.37
N TYR A 173 -5.76 -3.43 15.18
CA TYR A 173 -5.01 -4.16 14.14
C TYR A 173 -3.49 -3.88 14.14
N ALA A 174 -3.05 -2.84 14.85
CA ALA A 174 -1.65 -2.52 15.12
C ALA A 174 -1.43 -2.23 16.61
N PRO A 175 -1.52 -3.23 17.48
CA PRO A 175 -1.53 -3.03 18.94
C PRO A 175 -0.22 -2.46 19.50
N THR A 176 0.83 -2.37 18.70
CA THR A 176 2.13 -1.80 19.07
C THR A 176 2.17 -0.27 19.00
N ILE A 177 1.21 0.37 18.32
CA ILE A 177 1.17 1.83 18.19
C ILE A 177 0.60 2.50 19.45
N ASN A 178 1.07 3.71 19.72
CA ASN A 178 0.56 4.53 20.82
C ASN A 178 -0.68 5.36 20.38
N GLU A 179 -1.21 6.19 21.27
CA GLU A 179 -2.39 7.01 21.02
C GLU A 179 -2.14 8.09 19.96
N ASP A 180 -0.96 8.72 19.97
CA ASP A 180 -0.62 9.78 19.03
C ASP A 180 -0.45 9.23 17.61
N GLU A 181 0.15 8.05 17.46
CA GLU A 181 0.26 7.33 16.20
C GLU A 181 -1.13 6.90 15.67
N ALA A 182 -2.01 6.38 16.54
CA ALA A 182 -3.38 6.02 16.16
C ALA A 182 -4.18 7.24 15.69
N ASN A 183 -4.03 8.38 16.36
CA ASN A 183 -4.64 9.65 15.97
C ASN A 183 -4.06 10.19 14.66
N ALA A 184 -2.77 9.98 14.40
CA ALA A 184 -2.15 10.34 13.13
C ALA A 184 -2.71 9.53 11.96
N TYR A 185 -2.94 8.22 12.13
CA TYR A 185 -3.65 7.43 11.13
C TYR A 185 -5.08 7.92 10.88
N ALA A 186 -5.79 8.34 11.91
CA ALA A 186 -7.17 8.84 11.80
C ALA A 186 -7.27 10.30 11.29
N ALA A 187 -6.17 11.07 11.28
CA ALA A 187 -6.17 12.48 10.93
C ALA A 187 -6.80 12.85 9.57
N PRO A 188 -6.71 12.00 8.51
CA PRO A 188 -7.37 12.26 7.23
C PRO A 188 -8.90 12.28 7.28
N PHE A 189 -9.52 11.72 8.32
CA PHE A 189 -10.92 11.35 8.38
C PHE A 189 -11.63 12.01 9.58
N PRO A 190 -11.83 13.33 9.57
CA PRO A 190 -12.37 14.08 10.73
C PRO A 190 -13.84 13.76 11.01
N ASP A 191 -14.59 13.31 10.02
CA ASP A 191 -16.00 12.93 10.12
C ASP A 191 -16.40 11.96 9.00
N SER A 192 -17.64 11.49 9.03
CA SER A 192 -18.14 10.47 8.10
C SER A 192 -18.17 10.89 6.63
N SER A 193 -18.16 12.19 6.31
CA SER A 193 -18.14 12.66 4.92
C SER A 193 -16.81 12.37 4.21
N TYR A 194 -15.76 12.06 4.97
CA TYR A 194 -14.43 11.69 4.45
C TYR A 194 -14.24 10.18 4.27
N LEU A 195 -15.23 9.35 4.58
CA LEU A 195 -15.07 7.89 4.65
C LEU A 195 -15.49 7.13 3.38
N SER A 196 -15.91 7.80 2.30
CA SER A 196 -16.45 7.12 1.10
C SER A 196 -15.46 6.08 0.52
N GLY A 197 -14.17 6.40 0.41
CA GLY A 197 -13.14 5.45 -0.04
C GLY A 197 -12.93 4.30 0.94
N VAL A 198 -12.84 4.62 2.24
CA VAL A 198 -12.68 3.64 3.34
C VAL A 198 -13.82 2.62 3.35
N LEU A 199 -15.07 3.06 3.20
CA LEU A 199 -16.24 2.19 3.18
C LEU A 199 -16.38 1.38 1.89
N LYS A 200 -15.80 1.87 0.78
CA LYS A 200 -15.91 1.20 -0.51
C LYS A 200 -14.90 0.06 -0.68
N PHE A 201 -13.69 0.20 -0.20
CA PHE A 201 -12.62 -0.75 -0.44
C PHE A 201 -12.94 -2.17 0.03
N PRO A 202 -13.44 -2.41 1.26
CA PRO A 202 -13.85 -3.76 1.67
C PRO A 202 -14.97 -4.33 0.82
N LYS A 203 -15.89 -3.49 0.31
CA LYS A 203 -16.98 -3.93 -0.56
C LYS A 203 -16.49 -4.40 -1.93
N ILE A 204 -15.43 -3.78 -2.47
CA ILE A 204 -14.80 -4.25 -3.71
C ILE A 204 -14.16 -5.62 -3.50
N VAL A 205 -13.45 -5.82 -2.38
CA VAL A 205 -12.82 -7.12 -2.05
C VAL A 205 -13.86 -8.23 -1.88
N ALA A 206 -14.99 -7.91 -1.24
CA ALA A 206 -16.10 -8.84 -1.08
C ALA A 206 -16.80 -9.17 -2.41
N ASN A 207 -16.85 -8.23 -3.34
CA ASN A 207 -17.52 -8.40 -4.63
C ASN A 207 -16.77 -7.62 -5.74
N PRO A 208 -15.59 -8.11 -6.17
CA PRO A 208 -14.81 -7.48 -7.23
C PRO A 208 -15.55 -7.53 -8.57
N ASP A 209 -15.42 -6.46 -9.35
CA ASP A 209 -15.93 -6.46 -10.72
C ASP A 209 -15.05 -7.30 -11.65
N GLN A 210 -15.55 -7.54 -12.86
CA GLN A 210 -14.86 -8.37 -13.85
C GLN A 210 -13.49 -7.77 -14.25
N VAL A 211 -13.37 -6.46 -14.35
CA VAL A 211 -12.11 -5.77 -14.70
C VAL A 211 -11.03 -6.01 -13.64
N CYS A 212 -11.41 -5.93 -12.37
CA CYS A 212 -10.53 -6.24 -11.25
C CYS A 212 -10.02 -7.70 -11.33
N ILE A 213 -10.94 -8.67 -11.50
CA ILE A 213 -10.60 -10.10 -11.57
C ILE A 213 -9.69 -10.39 -12.77
N GLU A 214 -10.03 -9.90 -13.96
CA GLU A 214 -9.24 -10.13 -15.18
C GLU A 214 -7.83 -9.51 -15.05
N THR A 215 -7.74 -8.28 -14.54
CA THR A 215 -6.46 -7.60 -14.33
C THR A 215 -5.59 -8.34 -13.31
N SER A 216 -6.16 -8.75 -12.19
CA SER A 216 -5.46 -9.52 -11.16
C SER A 216 -5.02 -10.90 -11.65
N THR A 217 -5.83 -11.56 -12.49
CA THR A 217 -5.49 -12.86 -13.11
C THR A 217 -4.33 -12.72 -14.09
N ARG A 218 -4.29 -11.65 -14.90
CA ARG A 218 -3.14 -11.34 -15.76
C ARG A 218 -1.87 -11.08 -14.92
N ALA A 219 -2.00 -10.32 -13.85
CA ALA A 219 -0.88 -10.06 -12.93
C ALA A 219 -0.38 -11.35 -12.27
N PHE A 220 -1.27 -12.25 -11.87
CA PHE A 220 -0.90 -13.57 -11.34
C PHE A 220 -0.04 -14.35 -12.33
N SER A 221 -0.46 -14.37 -13.62
CA SER A 221 0.33 -15.03 -14.68
C SER A 221 1.70 -14.37 -14.86
N PHE A 222 1.77 -13.04 -14.84
CA PHE A 222 3.02 -12.28 -14.95
C PHE A 222 3.98 -12.62 -13.80
N TRP A 223 3.54 -12.59 -12.55
CA TRP A 223 4.39 -12.89 -11.41
C TRP A 223 4.91 -14.31 -11.43
N LYS A 224 4.09 -15.25 -11.93
CA LYS A 224 4.47 -16.66 -12.02
C LYS A 224 5.47 -16.96 -13.12
N ASN A 225 5.37 -16.28 -14.27
CA ASN A 225 6.09 -16.68 -15.47
C ASN A 225 7.14 -15.66 -15.92
N ASP A 226 6.85 -14.37 -15.81
CA ASP A 226 7.55 -13.30 -16.53
C ASP A 226 8.38 -12.40 -15.61
N TRP A 227 8.12 -12.40 -14.30
CA TRP A 227 8.91 -11.63 -13.34
C TRP A 227 10.36 -12.15 -13.30
N ASP A 228 11.32 -11.22 -13.42
CA ASP A 228 12.76 -11.48 -13.42
C ASP A 228 13.55 -10.55 -12.47
N GLY A 229 12.83 -9.67 -11.75
CA GLY A 229 13.43 -8.80 -10.74
C GLY A 229 13.67 -9.51 -9.41
N GLU A 230 14.43 -8.84 -8.53
CA GLU A 230 14.68 -9.33 -7.18
C GLU A 230 13.44 -9.11 -6.30
N THR A 231 13.15 -10.04 -5.41
CA THR A 231 12.03 -9.99 -4.48
C THR A 231 12.50 -10.13 -3.04
N PHE A 232 11.98 -9.29 -2.16
CA PHE A 232 12.03 -9.46 -0.71
C PHE A 232 10.61 -9.57 -0.19
N MET A 233 10.36 -10.53 0.68
CA MET A 233 9.05 -10.74 1.30
C MET A 233 9.18 -10.68 2.82
N ALA A 234 8.31 -9.90 3.48
CA ALA A 234 8.15 -9.93 4.93
C ALA A 234 6.72 -10.29 5.31
N ILE A 235 6.57 -11.13 6.33
CA ILE A 235 5.28 -11.62 6.80
C ILE A 235 5.04 -11.17 8.24
N GLY A 236 3.97 -10.40 8.46
CA GLY A 236 3.43 -10.16 9.79
C GLY A 236 2.68 -11.39 10.27
N MET A 237 3.29 -12.12 11.20
CA MET A 237 2.84 -13.45 11.60
C MET A 237 1.53 -13.46 12.39
N LYS A 238 1.12 -12.30 12.94
CA LYS A 238 -0.14 -12.16 13.70
C LYS A 238 -1.33 -11.70 12.82
N ASP A 239 -1.12 -11.44 11.55
CA ASP A 239 -2.20 -11.10 10.63
C ASP A 239 -3.01 -12.36 10.28
N LYS A 240 -4.27 -12.37 10.66
CA LYS A 240 -5.19 -13.49 10.40
C LYS A 240 -5.82 -13.43 9.00
N MET A 241 -5.72 -12.30 8.31
CA MET A 241 -6.37 -12.05 7.02
C MET A 241 -5.42 -12.27 5.85
N LEU A 242 -4.28 -11.60 5.84
CA LEU A 242 -3.29 -11.62 4.76
C LEU A 242 -1.90 -12.09 5.24
N GLY A 243 -1.85 -12.80 6.37
CA GLY A 243 -0.63 -13.26 7.01
C GLY A 243 -0.05 -14.55 6.39
N PRO A 244 0.46 -15.49 7.22
CA PRO A 244 1.29 -16.60 6.75
C PRO A 244 0.70 -17.41 5.60
N ASP A 245 -0.57 -17.81 5.68
CA ASP A 245 -1.19 -18.68 4.67
C ASP A 245 -1.21 -18.00 3.29
N VAL A 246 -1.62 -16.74 3.22
CA VAL A 246 -1.69 -15.97 1.98
C VAL A 246 -0.29 -15.65 1.47
N MET A 247 0.63 -15.25 2.35
CA MET A 247 1.97 -14.86 1.95
C MET A 247 2.81 -16.05 1.48
N HIS A 248 2.71 -17.24 2.10
CA HIS A 248 3.37 -18.45 1.59
C HIS A 248 2.77 -18.91 0.26
N PHE A 249 1.46 -18.73 0.04
CA PHE A 249 0.87 -18.92 -1.27
C PHE A 249 1.49 -17.96 -2.29
N MET A 250 1.59 -16.66 -1.97
CA MET A 250 2.19 -15.66 -2.85
C MET A 250 3.70 -15.91 -3.09
N GLN A 251 4.43 -16.42 -2.09
CA GLN A 251 5.83 -16.87 -2.26
C GLN A 251 5.92 -17.93 -3.36
N GLY A 252 5.02 -18.90 -3.35
CA GLY A 252 4.96 -19.94 -4.39
C GLY A 252 4.52 -19.44 -5.77
N VAL A 253 3.82 -18.31 -5.83
CA VAL A 253 3.39 -17.67 -7.09
C VAL A 253 4.51 -16.82 -7.69
N ILE A 254 5.18 -16.00 -6.89
CA ILE A 254 6.18 -15.06 -7.39
C ILE A 254 7.47 -15.81 -7.77
N LYS A 255 7.77 -15.84 -9.04
CA LYS A 255 8.95 -16.50 -9.60
C LYS A 255 10.23 -15.98 -8.94
N GLY A 256 11.02 -16.88 -8.39
CA GLY A 256 12.28 -16.56 -7.75
C GLY A 256 12.16 -15.87 -6.38
N CYS A 257 10.96 -15.83 -5.77
CA CYS A 257 10.78 -15.31 -4.44
C CYS A 257 11.56 -16.15 -3.42
N PRO A 258 12.47 -15.56 -2.62
CA PRO A 258 13.21 -16.27 -1.61
C PRO A 258 12.35 -16.61 -0.39
N GLU A 259 12.96 -17.29 0.61
CA GLU A 259 12.32 -17.49 1.91
C GLU A 259 11.97 -16.15 2.55
N PRO A 260 10.73 -15.99 3.03
CA PRO A 260 10.28 -14.76 3.63
C PRO A 260 10.98 -14.44 4.96
N MET A 261 11.10 -13.16 5.26
CA MET A 261 11.39 -12.69 6.61
C MET A 261 10.12 -12.77 7.45
N GLU A 262 10.10 -13.62 8.45
CA GLU A 262 9.03 -13.63 9.44
C GLU A 262 9.19 -12.48 10.44
N VAL A 263 8.11 -11.73 10.70
CA VAL A 263 8.05 -10.69 11.72
C VAL A 263 7.03 -11.13 12.80
N PRO A 264 7.49 -11.86 13.84
CA PRO A 264 6.61 -12.58 14.79
C PRO A 264 5.64 -11.67 15.53
N GLU A 265 6.04 -10.43 15.80
CA GLU A 265 5.22 -9.47 16.55
C GLU A 265 4.32 -8.61 15.66
N ALA A 266 4.53 -8.60 14.35
CA ALA A 266 3.73 -7.82 13.42
C ALA A 266 2.38 -8.47 13.14
N GLY A 267 1.34 -7.63 13.14
CA GLY A 267 0.02 -7.95 12.61
C GLY A 267 -0.09 -7.55 11.14
N HIS A 268 -1.25 -7.03 10.77
CA HIS A 268 -1.55 -6.60 9.40
C HIS A 268 -0.64 -5.47 8.91
N PHE A 269 -0.36 -4.47 9.73
CA PHE A 269 0.48 -3.32 9.39
C PHE A 269 1.97 -3.62 9.69
N VAL A 270 2.59 -4.41 8.82
CA VAL A 270 4.00 -4.86 8.96
C VAL A 270 4.96 -3.69 8.99
N GLN A 271 4.61 -2.56 8.38
CA GLN A 271 5.38 -1.32 8.33
C GLN A 271 5.57 -0.67 9.70
N GLU A 272 4.84 -1.08 10.73
CA GLU A 272 5.14 -0.67 12.11
C GLU A 272 6.48 -1.22 12.64
N PHE A 273 7.04 -2.24 11.94
CA PHE A 273 8.40 -2.74 12.08
C PHE A 273 9.27 -2.34 10.87
N GLY A 274 8.96 -1.21 10.27
CA GLY A 274 9.44 -0.80 8.95
C GLY A 274 10.94 -0.57 8.88
N ASP A 275 11.57 -0.06 9.92
CA ASP A 275 13.03 0.12 10.04
C ASP A 275 13.75 -1.23 9.86
N THR A 276 13.33 -2.23 10.60
CA THR A 276 13.89 -3.59 10.55
C THR A 276 13.65 -4.24 9.19
N VAL A 277 12.42 -4.14 8.65
CA VAL A 277 12.04 -4.73 7.35
C VAL A 277 12.78 -4.06 6.20
N ALA A 278 12.84 -2.71 6.17
CA ALA A 278 13.54 -1.96 5.14
C ALA A 278 15.05 -2.26 5.14
N SER A 279 15.69 -2.24 6.32
CA SER A 279 17.12 -2.57 6.47
C SER A 279 17.42 -4.01 6.00
N ALA A 280 16.57 -4.99 6.32
CA ALA A 280 16.73 -6.36 5.85
C ALA A 280 16.60 -6.48 4.33
N ALA A 281 15.62 -5.81 3.73
CA ALA A 281 15.43 -5.77 2.28
C ALA A 281 16.63 -5.15 1.56
N LEU A 282 17.12 -4.01 2.05
CA LEU A 282 18.28 -3.32 1.48
C LEU A 282 19.56 -4.18 1.53
N LYS A 283 19.79 -4.91 2.63
CA LYS A 283 20.90 -5.86 2.77
C LYS A 283 20.77 -7.01 1.79
N GLN A 284 19.59 -7.61 1.66
CA GLN A 284 19.35 -8.71 0.73
C GLN A 284 19.61 -8.28 -0.72
N PHE A 285 19.25 -7.05 -1.08
CA PHE A 285 19.49 -6.49 -2.42
C PHE A 285 20.92 -5.98 -2.63
N GLY A 286 21.78 -6.02 -1.61
CA GLY A 286 23.17 -5.53 -1.69
C GLY A 286 23.26 -4.02 -1.91
N VAL A 287 22.27 -3.27 -1.42
CA VAL A 287 22.26 -1.80 -1.47
C VAL A 287 23.08 -1.22 -0.31
N ILE A 288 23.06 -1.87 0.85
CA ILE A 288 23.86 -1.54 2.03
C ILE A 288 24.62 -2.74 2.56
#